data_fd67ec56a545fbf2518b08762c470d93
#
_entry.id   fd67ec56a545fbf2518b08762c470d93
#
_cell.length_a   1.000
_cell.length_b   1.000
_cell.length_c   1.000
_cell.angle_alpha   90.00
_cell.angle_beta   90.00
_cell.angle_gamma   90.00
#
_symmetry.space_group_name_H-M   'P 1'
#
loop_
_entity.id
_entity.type
_entity.pdbx_description
1 polymer ?
#
loop_
_entity_poly.entity_id
_entity_poly.type
_entity_poly.pdbx_seq_one_letter_code
_entity_poly.pdbx_strand_id
1 'polypeptide(L)'
;MNIGIYIYDDAEVLDFSGPFEVFSTAKRLANNDWQVSLIAQTNGPVNARGGFSVNPHYSFADCPELDVFIVVGGDHTHELEKSAVIEWLIHTASTTKRVASVCTGAFLLAKTGLLCKKNVTTHWQDQSDLAAMFKDLTVIANKRWVTDGKFTTSGGISAGIDMSLALVAELINKEHALLTAKQMEYAWL
;
A
#
# COMPACT_ATOMS: atom_id res chain seq x y z
N MET A 1 -4.10 -16.85 0.90
CA MET A 1 -3.55 -15.61 1.45
C MET A 1 -4.36 -14.43 0.96
N ASN A 2 -4.74 -13.54 1.87
CA ASN A 2 -5.55 -12.36 1.55
C ASN A 2 -4.67 -11.10 1.50
N ILE A 3 -4.68 -10.42 0.36
CA ILE A 3 -3.96 -9.17 0.11
C ILE A 3 -5.00 -8.07 -0.05
N GLY A 4 -5.01 -7.12 0.88
CA GLY A 4 -5.95 -6.01 0.88
C GLY A 4 -5.26 -4.69 0.55
N ILE A 5 -5.86 -3.91 -0.33
CA ILE A 5 -5.38 -2.59 -0.74
C ILE A 5 -6.46 -1.58 -0.37
N TYR A 6 -6.16 -0.70 0.59
CA TYR A 6 -7.08 0.35 1.02
C TYR A 6 -7.07 1.50 0.04
N ILE A 7 -8.26 1.83 -0.46
CA ILE A 7 -8.53 2.92 -1.42
C ILE A 7 -9.57 3.90 -0.86
N TYR A 8 -9.53 5.14 -1.31
CA TYR A 8 -10.42 6.22 -0.89
C TYR A 8 -10.58 7.26 -2.03
N ASP A 9 -11.53 8.19 -1.90
CA ASP A 9 -11.72 9.26 -2.88
C ASP A 9 -10.45 10.09 -3.04
N ASP A 10 -10.11 10.46 -4.28
CA ASP A 10 -8.86 11.12 -4.66
C ASP A 10 -7.56 10.31 -4.42
N ALA A 11 -7.67 8.99 -4.20
CA ALA A 11 -6.51 8.11 -4.24
C ALA A 11 -5.82 8.15 -5.60
N GLU A 12 -4.49 8.11 -5.60
CA GLU A 12 -3.69 8.03 -6.83
C GLU A 12 -3.90 6.68 -7.52
N VAL A 13 -4.32 6.70 -8.80
CA VAL A 13 -4.74 5.49 -9.52
C VAL A 13 -3.64 4.44 -9.56
N LEU A 14 -2.40 4.82 -9.87
CA LEU A 14 -1.32 3.84 -9.99
C LEU A 14 -0.86 3.29 -8.61
N ASP A 15 -1.14 4.00 -7.52
CA ASP A 15 -0.79 3.56 -6.17
C ASP A 15 -1.58 2.31 -5.75
N PHE A 16 -2.80 2.12 -6.27
CA PHE A 16 -3.57 0.90 -6.03
C PHE A 16 -3.52 -0.08 -7.20
N SER A 17 -3.62 0.41 -8.45
CA SER A 17 -3.64 -0.46 -9.62
C SER A 17 -2.30 -1.13 -9.88
N GLY A 18 -1.18 -0.46 -9.57
CA GLY A 18 0.16 -1.03 -9.66
C GLY A 18 0.35 -2.26 -8.75
N PRO A 19 0.18 -2.14 -7.43
CA PRO A 19 0.19 -3.29 -6.53
C PRO A 19 -0.83 -4.36 -6.89
N PHE A 20 -2.07 -3.96 -7.24
CA PHE A 20 -3.11 -4.90 -7.64
C PHE A 20 -2.68 -5.77 -8.81
N GLU A 21 -2.12 -5.17 -9.86
CA GLU A 21 -1.64 -5.90 -11.03
C GLU A 21 -0.44 -6.80 -10.71
N VAL A 22 0.51 -6.33 -9.90
CA VAL A 22 1.66 -7.14 -9.47
C VAL A 22 1.21 -8.42 -8.77
N PHE A 23 0.35 -8.29 -7.74
CA PHE A 23 -0.09 -9.45 -6.98
C PHE A 23 -1.05 -10.36 -7.77
N SER A 24 -1.89 -9.80 -8.64
CA SER A 24 -2.77 -10.56 -9.53
C SER A 24 -1.97 -11.37 -10.54
N THR A 25 -0.93 -10.78 -11.12
CA THR A 25 -0.02 -11.47 -12.04
C THR A 25 0.81 -12.53 -11.33
N ALA A 26 1.37 -12.22 -10.15
CA ALA A 26 2.12 -13.19 -9.34
C ALA A 26 1.26 -14.40 -8.95
N LYS A 27 0.02 -14.15 -8.49
CA LYS A 27 -0.97 -15.20 -8.20
C LYS A 27 -1.21 -16.12 -9.39
N ARG A 28 -1.48 -15.55 -10.55
CA ARG A 28 -1.78 -16.29 -11.78
C ARG A 28 -0.61 -17.16 -12.22
N LEU A 29 0.62 -16.65 -12.14
CA LEU A 29 1.82 -17.38 -12.53
C LEU A 29 2.18 -18.50 -11.54
N ALA A 30 1.92 -18.31 -10.25
CA ALA A 30 2.14 -19.31 -9.21
C ALA A 30 1.01 -20.35 -9.15
N ASN A 31 -0.10 -20.13 -9.88
CA ASN A 31 -1.31 -20.96 -9.81
C ASN A 31 -1.76 -21.19 -8.35
N ASN A 32 -1.73 -20.13 -7.53
CA ASN A 32 -2.15 -20.17 -6.14
C ASN A 32 -3.52 -19.50 -5.93
N ASP A 33 -4.10 -19.67 -4.75
CA ASP A 33 -5.44 -19.21 -4.37
C ASP A 33 -5.45 -17.85 -3.65
N TRP A 34 -4.41 -17.02 -3.84
CA TRP A 34 -4.38 -15.69 -3.24
C TRP A 34 -5.61 -14.88 -3.64
N GLN A 35 -6.14 -14.10 -2.70
CA GLN A 35 -7.18 -13.10 -2.98
C GLN A 35 -6.54 -11.71 -2.93
N VAL A 36 -6.68 -10.96 -4.03
CA VAL A 36 -6.25 -9.55 -4.10
C VAL A 36 -7.49 -8.69 -4.16
N SER A 37 -7.65 -7.80 -3.19
CA SER A 37 -8.91 -7.07 -3.01
C SER A 37 -8.67 -5.58 -2.75
N LEU A 38 -9.51 -4.75 -3.34
CA LEU A 38 -9.64 -3.33 -3.01
C LEU A 38 -10.62 -3.20 -1.85
N ILE A 39 -10.28 -2.39 -0.86
CA ILE A 39 -11.06 -2.17 0.34
C ILE A 39 -11.29 -0.67 0.49
N ALA A 40 -12.51 -0.27 0.80
CA ALA A 40 -12.85 1.12 1.09
C ALA A 40 -13.67 1.23 2.38
N GLN A 41 -13.91 2.44 2.86
CA GLN A 41 -14.71 2.65 4.06
C GLN A 41 -16.13 2.10 3.91
N THR A 42 -16.71 2.21 2.71
CA THR A 42 -18.06 1.74 2.36
C THR A 42 -18.04 0.92 1.08
N ASN A 43 -19.13 0.21 0.78
CA ASN A 43 -19.30 -0.58 -0.45
C ASN A 43 -19.62 0.27 -1.70
N GLY A 44 -19.72 1.60 -1.56
CA GLY A 44 -19.96 2.50 -2.70
C GLY A 44 -18.74 2.67 -3.59
N PRO A 45 -18.91 3.17 -4.82
CA PRO A 45 -17.80 3.46 -5.72
C PRO A 45 -16.88 4.53 -5.12
N VAL A 46 -15.57 4.33 -5.28
CA VAL A 46 -14.53 5.30 -4.95
C VAL A 46 -14.19 6.11 -6.20
N ASN A 47 -14.15 7.42 -6.08
CA ASN A 47 -13.77 8.34 -7.16
C ASN A 47 -12.29 8.72 -6.99
N ALA A 48 -11.41 7.92 -7.58
CA ALA A 48 -9.98 8.18 -7.56
C ALA A 48 -9.60 9.36 -8.46
N ARG A 49 -8.33 9.79 -8.38
CA ARG A 49 -7.81 10.91 -9.17
C ARG A 49 -8.12 10.78 -10.65
N GLY A 50 -8.26 11.92 -11.31
CA GLY A 50 -8.57 11.99 -12.74
C GLY A 50 -9.98 11.55 -13.10
N GLY A 51 -10.87 11.36 -12.11
CA GLY A 51 -12.24 10.87 -12.32
C GLY A 51 -12.34 9.37 -12.56
N PHE A 52 -11.31 8.60 -12.19
CA PHE A 52 -11.34 7.15 -12.30
C PHE A 52 -12.24 6.58 -11.20
N SER A 53 -13.38 6.00 -11.59
CA SER A 53 -14.32 5.38 -10.65
C SER A 53 -14.04 3.89 -10.52
N VAL A 54 -13.95 3.39 -9.29
CA VAL A 54 -13.66 1.98 -9.00
C VAL A 54 -14.52 1.47 -7.84
N ASN A 55 -15.07 0.27 -7.98
CA ASN A 55 -15.81 -0.38 -6.90
C ASN A 55 -14.84 -1.18 -6.02
N PRO A 56 -14.88 -1.01 -4.69
CA PRO A 56 -14.14 -1.88 -3.78
C PRO A 56 -14.74 -3.29 -3.80
N HIS A 57 -13.95 -4.29 -3.40
CA HIS A 57 -14.42 -5.66 -3.19
C HIS A 57 -15.05 -5.83 -1.81
N TYR A 58 -14.58 -5.05 -0.84
CA TYR A 58 -15.03 -5.07 0.55
C TYR A 58 -15.09 -3.67 1.14
N SER A 59 -15.96 -3.49 2.11
CA SER A 59 -15.93 -2.37 3.03
C SER A 59 -15.16 -2.71 4.31
N PHE A 60 -15.00 -1.75 5.22
CA PHE A 60 -14.44 -2.00 6.56
C PHE A 60 -15.26 -3.02 7.36
N ALA A 61 -16.57 -3.09 7.12
CA ALA A 61 -17.48 -3.93 7.89
C ALA A 61 -17.39 -5.42 7.54
N ASP A 62 -17.01 -5.74 6.31
CA ASP A 62 -16.98 -7.10 5.77
C ASP A 62 -15.60 -7.54 5.25
N CYS A 63 -14.56 -6.74 5.53
CA CYS A 63 -13.18 -7.03 5.17
C CYS A 63 -12.69 -8.30 5.87
N PRO A 64 -12.19 -9.32 5.14
CA PRO A 64 -11.61 -10.50 5.75
C PRO A 64 -10.28 -10.18 6.46
N GLU A 65 -9.80 -11.10 7.30
CA GLU A 65 -8.43 -11.01 7.83
C GLU A 65 -7.41 -10.97 6.70
N LEU A 66 -6.42 -10.09 6.81
CA LEU A 66 -5.42 -9.86 5.79
C LEU A 66 -4.04 -10.42 6.19
N ASP A 67 -3.36 -11.04 5.24
CA ASP A 67 -1.96 -11.43 5.37
C ASP A 67 -1.01 -10.31 4.92
N VAL A 68 -1.42 -9.54 3.90
CA VAL A 68 -0.73 -8.34 3.38
C VAL A 68 -1.73 -7.19 3.32
N PHE A 69 -1.35 -6.06 3.86
CA PHE A 69 -2.17 -4.84 3.83
C PHE A 69 -1.40 -3.67 3.23
N ILE A 70 -2.00 -3.00 2.24
CA ILE A 70 -1.39 -1.88 1.52
C ILE A 70 -2.27 -0.65 1.66
N VAL A 71 -1.69 0.45 2.13
CA VAL A 71 -2.33 1.77 2.24
C VAL A 71 -1.80 2.66 1.13
N VAL A 72 -2.67 3.10 0.23
CA VAL A 72 -2.29 3.91 -0.93
C VAL A 72 -2.27 5.40 -0.63
N GLY A 73 -1.59 6.16 -1.47
CA GLY A 73 -1.57 7.60 -1.40
C GLY A 73 -2.59 8.26 -2.34
N GLY A 74 -2.48 9.56 -2.43
CA GLY A 74 -3.39 10.45 -3.15
C GLY A 74 -3.55 11.75 -2.38
N ASP A 75 -4.70 12.41 -2.47
CA ASP A 75 -5.07 13.48 -1.54
C ASP A 75 -5.58 12.86 -0.23
N HIS A 76 -4.64 12.65 0.67
CA HIS A 76 -4.86 11.97 1.94
C HIS A 76 -5.35 12.89 3.06
N THR A 77 -5.47 14.19 2.81
CA THR A 77 -5.73 15.22 3.82
C THR A 77 -7.02 14.95 4.59
N HIS A 78 -8.09 14.69 3.86
CA HIS A 78 -9.39 14.36 4.48
C HIS A 78 -9.40 13.00 5.17
N GLU A 79 -8.63 12.03 4.67
CA GLU A 79 -8.53 10.71 5.30
C GLU A 79 -7.85 10.75 6.66
N LEU A 80 -6.86 11.65 6.86
CA LEU A 80 -6.19 11.86 8.15
C LEU A 80 -7.14 12.36 9.26
N GLU A 81 -8.25 12.99 8.90
CA GLU A 81 -9.22 13.56 9.83
C GLU A 81 -10.34 12.58 10.21
N LYS A 82 -10.49 11.48 9.47
CA LYS A 82 -11.53 10.47 9.70
C LYS A 82 -11.12 9.50 10.81
N SER A 83 -11.61 9.68 12.03
CA SER A 83 -11.31 8.78 13.16
C SER A 83 -11.60 7.31 12.84
N ALA A 84 -12.74 7.04 12.19
CA ALA A 84 -13.12 5.68 11.80
C ALA A 84 -12.10 5.03 10.84
N VAL A 85 -11.47 5.81 9.94
CA VAL A 85 -10.40 5.32 9.05
C VAL A 85 -9.17 4.98 9.88
N ILE A 86 -8.71 5.91 10.74
CA ILE A 86 -7.51 5.69 11.55
C ILE A 86 -7.67 4.50 12.50
N GLU A 87 -8.81 4.36 13.15
CA GLU A 87 -9.12 3.23 14.03
C GLU A 87 -9.10 1.89 13.26
N TRP A 88 -9.71 1.84 12.08
CA TRP A 88 -9.68 0.66 11.23
C TRP A 88 -8.26 0.33 10.74
N LEU A 89 -7.47 1.34 10.35
CA LEU A 89 -6.05 1.16 9.97
C LEU A 89 -5.24 0.60 11.14
N ILE A 90 -5.43 1.10 12.37
CA ILE A 90 -4.77 0.58 13.58
C ILE A 90 -5.10 -0.90 13.77
N HIS A 91 -6.38 -1.24 13.76
CA HIS A 91 -6.84 -2.62 13.95
C HIS A 91 -6.22 -3.54 12.88
N THR A 92 -6.43 -3.21 11.60
CA THR A 92 -6.00 -4.03 10.46
C THR A 92 -4.47 -4.17 10.42
N ALA A 93 -3.74 -3.05 10.53
CA ALA A 93 -2.29 -3.08 10.51
C ALA A 93 -1.70 -3.82 11.73
N SER A 94 -2.36 -3.82 12.88
CA SER A 94 -1.86 -4.53 14.08
C SER A 94 -1.90 -6.06 13.90
N THR A 95 -2.92 -6.58 13.26
CA THR A 95 -3.14 -8.02 13.06
C THR A 95 -2.46 -8.59 11.81
N THR A 96 -2.17 -7.73 10.83
CA THR A 96 -1.57 -8.14 9.55
C THR A 96 -0.06 -8.41 9.67
N LYS A 97 0.43 -9.45 8.99
CA LYS A 97 1.85 -9.89 9.00
C LYS A 97 2.76 -8.98 8.21
N ARG A 98 2.29 -8.43 7.10
CA ARG A 98 3.02 -7.49 6.22
C ARG A 98 2.16 -6.28 5.94
N VAL A 99 2.63 -5.11 6.32
CA VAL A 99 1.92 -3.83 6.12
C VAL A 99 2.77 -2.94 5.23
N ALA A 100 2.18 -2.40 4.18
CA ALA A 100 2.87 -1.53 3.25
C ALA A 100 2.12 -0.22 3.02
N SER A 101 2.84 0.79 2.56
CA SER A 101 2.24 2.02 2.03
C SER A 101 2.90 2.43 0.73
N VAL A 102 2.11 3.04 -0.15
CA VAL A 102 2.59 3.67 -1.38
C VAL A 102 2.38 5.18 -1.25
N CYS A 103 3.35 5.98 -1.69
CA CYS A 103 3.22 7.44 -1.76
C CYS A 103 2.84 8.05 -0.40
N THR A 104 1.87 8.96 -0.39
CA THR A 104 1.33 9.62 0.81
C THR A 104 0.53 8.69 1.74
N GLY A 105 0.31 7.44 1.38
CA GLY A 105 -0.22 6.43 2.30
C GLY A 105 0.63 6.24 3.56
N ALA A 106 1.90 6.63 3.52
CA ALA A 106 2.79 6.66 4.67
C ALA A 106 2.30 7.62 5.78
N PHE A 107 1.63 8.72 5.44
CA PHE A 107 1.04 9.65 6.42
C PHE A 107 -0.10 8.98 7.20
N LEU A 108 -0.96 8.23 6.51
CA LEU A 108 -2.05 7.50 7.14
C LEU A 108 -1.52 6.45 8.11
N LEU A 109 -0.50 5.67 7.71
CA LEU A 109 0.15 4.72 8.62
C LEU A 109 0.91 5.42 9.76
N ALA A 110 1.56 6.55 9.52
CA ALA A 110 2.22 7.32 10.57
C ALA A 110 1.23 7.85 11.62
N LYS A 111 0.05 8.29 11.17
CA LYS A 111 -1.04 8.77 12.04
C LYS A 111 -1.54 7.71 13.01
N THR A 112 -1.44 6.43 12.66
CA THR A 112 -1.78 5.32 13.57
C THR A 112 -0.82 5.18 14.76
N GLY A 113 0.37 5.79 14.72
CA GLY A 113 1.44 5.59 15.70
C GLY A 113 2.25 4.29 15.53
N LEU A 114 1.83 3.39 14.64
CA LEU A 114 2.49 2.09 14.46
C LEU A 114 3.87 2.19 13.78
N LEU A 115 4.17 3.32 13.15
CA LEU A 115 5.49 3.60 12.56
C LEU A 115 6.47 4.30 13.51
N CYS A 116 6.11 4.49 14.78
CA CYS A 116 6.99 5.14 15.77
C CYS A 116 8.42 4.56 15.76
N LYS A 117 9.42 5.44 15.68
CA LYS A 117 10.87 5.14 15.62
C LYS A 117 11.30 4.26 14.43
N LYS A 118 10.53 4.24 13.36
CA LYS A 118 10.86 3.45 12.16
C LYS A 118 11.50 4.29 11.07
N ASN A 119 12.29 3.60 10.23
CA ASN A 119 12.76 4.11 8.97
C ASN A 119 11.65 3.98 7.93
N VAL A 120 11.33 5.08 7.25
CA VAL A 120 10.22 5.14 6.29
C VAL A 120 10.62 5.97 5.06
N THR A 121 9.87 5.84 3.98
CA THR A 121 9.91 6.78 2.86
C THR A 121 8.49 7.09 2.39
N THR A 122 8.34 8.10 1.56
CA THR A 122 7.10 8.51 0.92
C THR A 122 7.41 9.14 -0.43
N HIS A 123 6.41 9.68 -1.11
CA HIS A 123 6.62 10.45 -2.34
C HIS A 123 7.66 11.56 -2.10
N TRP A 124 8.55 11.77 -3.07
CA TRP A 124 9.71 12.65 -2.91
C TRP A 124 9.36 14.10 -2.52
N GLN A 125 8.23 14.63 -3.01
CA GLN A 125 7.77 15.97 -2.66
C GLN A 125 7.30 16.07 -1.21
N ASP A 126 6.82 14.98 -0.62
CA ASP A 126 6.16 14.96 0.68
C ASP A 126 7.09 14.48 1.83
N GLN A 127 8.37 14.17 1.52
CA GLN A 127 9.31 13.65 2.52
C GLN A 127 9.58 14.65 3.64
N SER A 128 9.72 15.94 3.31
CA SER A 128 9.91 17.01 4.30
C SER A 128 8.70 17.16 5.21
N ASP A 129 7.50 17.06 4.64
CA ASP A 129 6.25 17.25 5.38
C ASP A 129 5.97 16.05 6.29
N LEU A 130 6.25 14.83 5.82
CA LEU A 130 6.18 13.63 6.67
C LEU A 130 7.11 13.74 7.88
N ALA A 131 8.37 14.15 7.66
CA ALA A 131 9.35 14.35 8.73
C ALA A 131 8.96 15.52 9.67
N ALA A 132 8.35 16.56 9.14
CA ALA A 132 7.87 17.69 9.92
C ALA A 132 6.67 17.33 10.81
N MET A 133 5.75 16.54 10.30
CA MET A 133 4.51 16.15 10.98
C MET A 133 4.74 15.06 12.04
N PHE A 134 5.65 14.10 11.75
CA PHE A 134 5.91 12.94 12.62
C PHE A 134 7.39 12.87 13.01
N LYS A 135 7.75 13.60 14.08
CA LYS A 135 9.15 13.81 14.53
C LYS A 135 9.86 12.55 15.02
N ASP A 136 9.14 11.51 15.32
CA ASP A 136 9.65 10.22 15.78
C ASP A 136 9.98 9.25 14.64
N LEU A 137 9.73 9.63 13.38
CA LEU A 137 10.11 8.85 12.20
C LEU A 137 11.50 9.25 11.69
N THR A 138 12.18 8.30 11.05
CA THR A 138 13.36 8.57 10.24
C THR A 138 13.00 8.45 8.76
N VAL A 139 12.79 9.59 8.10
CA VAL A 139 12.46 9.62 6.66
C VAL A 139 13.72 9.45 5.82
N ILE A 140 13.77 8.39 5.01
CA ILE A 140 14.90 8.04 4.15
C ILE A 140 14.61 8.54 2.74
N ALA A 141 15.44 9.47 2.27
CA ALA A 141 15.35 10.02 0.91
C ALA A 141 16.04 9.12 -0.14
N ASN A 142 15.69 9.32 -1.41
CA ASN A 142 16.31 8.64 -2.56
C ASN A 142 16.22 7.10 -2.52
N LYS A 143 15.18 6.57 -1.90
CA LYS A 143 14.86 5.14 -1.90
C LYS A 143 13.53 4.90 -2.59
N ARG A 144 13.47 3.86 -3.40
CA ARG A 144 12.21 3.43 -4.03
C ARG A 144 11.26 2.89 -2.97
N TRP A 145 11.79 2.12 -2.02
CA TRP A 145 11.08 1.66 -0.81
C TRP A 145 12.05 1.46 0.35
N VAL A 146 11.51 1.40 1.55
CA VAL A 146 12.21 1.13 2.82
C VAL A 146 11.40 0.10 3.59
N THR A 147 12.06 -0.95 4.08
CA THR A 147 11.46 -1.97 4.96
C THR A 147 12.04 -1.85 6.36
N ASP A 148 11.17 -1.79 7.38
CA ASP A 148 11.53 -1.78 8.79
C ASP A 148 10.57 -2.67 9.59
N GLY A 149 11.02 -3.88 9.91
CA GLY A 149 10.20 -4.92 10.54
C GLY A 149 9.12 -5.42 9.60
N LYS A 150 7.85 -5.38 10.03
CA LYS A 150 6.73 -5.78 9.19
C LYS A 150 6.22 -4.68 8.24
N PHE A 151 6.76 -3.47 8.36
CA PHE A 151 6.32 -2.32 7.58
C PHE A 151 7.25 -2.08 6.40
N THR A 152 6.67 -1.85 5.23
CA THR A 152 7.37 -1.44 4.01
C THR A 152 6.69 -0.20 3.45
N THR A 153 7.43 0.90 3.34
CA THR A 153 6.90 2.14 2.76
C THR A 153 7.61 2.46 1.45
N SER A 154 6.90 2.91 0.44
CA SER A 154 7.49 3.26 -0.86
C SER A 154 7.29 4.72 -1.23
N GLY A 155 8.10 5.17 -2.15
CA GLY A 155 7.84 6.38 -2.92
C GLY A 155 6.53 6.29 -3.68
N GLY A 156 6.19 7.34 -4.42
CA GLY A 156 4.90 7.42 -5.12
C GLY A 156 4.88 6.68 -6.45
N ILE A 157 3.65 6.43 -6.87
CA ILE A 157 3.27 6.01 -8.22
C ILE A 157 4.00 4.72 -8.64
N SER A 158 4.97 4.80 -9.55
CA SER A 158 5.69 3.61 -10.05
C SER A 158 6.53 2.89 -8.98
N ALA A 159 6.90 3.58 -7.89
CA ALA A 159 7.65 2.95 -6.79
C ALA A 159 6.83 1.87 -6.05
N GLY A 160 5.48 1.99 -6.07
CA GLY A 160 4.59 0.97 -5.56
C GLY A 160 4.67 -0.36 -6.30
N ILE A 161 4.97 -0.32 -7.61
CA ILE A 161 5.21 -1.54 -8.41
C ILE A 161 6.49 -2.24 -7.94
N ASP A 162 7.59 -1.50 -7.80
CA ASP A 162 8.87 -2.06 -7.33
C ASP A 162 8.75 -2.67 -5.94
N MET A 163 8.11 -1.94 -5.03
CA MET A 163 7.84 -2.42 -3.67
C MET A 163 7.00 -3.70 -3.69
N SER A 164 5.96 -3.75 -4.50
CA SER A 164 5.09 -4.93 -4.61
C SER A 164 5.83 -6.14 -5.17
N LEU A 165 6.72 -5.96 -6.14
CA LEU A 165 7.60 -7.02 -6.64
C LEU A 165 8.59 -7.49 -5.55
N ALA A 166 9.11 -6.56 -4.74
CA ALA A 166 9.95 -6.93 -3.59
C ALA A 166 9.16 -7.77 -2.57
N LEU A 167 7.90 -7.41 -2.29
CA LEU A 167 7.02 -8.21 -1.43
C LEU A 167 6.71 -9.59 -2.04
N VAL A 168 6.50 -9.70 -3.35
CA VAL A 168 6.37 -11.00 -4.03
C VAL A 168 7.63 -11.84 -3.86
N ALA A 169 8.82 -11.21 -3.95
CA ALA A 169 10.08 -11.92 -3.72
C ALA A 169 10.21 -12.45 -2.29
N GLU A 170 9.70 -11.74 -1.29
CA GLU A 170 9.64 -12.20 0.11
C GLU A 170 8.60 -13.31 0.33
N LEU A 171 7.43 -13.20 -0.32
CA LEU A 171 6.29 -14.10 -0.10
C LEU A 171 6.43 -15.44 -0.84
N ILE A 172 7.10 -15.44 -1.98
CA ILE A 172 7.36 -16.61 -2.81
C ILE A 172 8.87 -16.83 -2.95
N ASN A 173 9.51 -16.07 -3.84
CA ASN A 173 10.96 -16.00 -4.05
C ASN A 173 11.29 -14.94 -5.12
N LYS A 174 12.59 -14.61 -5.26
CA LYS A 174 13.08 -13.63 -6.22
C LYS A 174 12.83 -14.04 -7.68
N GLU A 175 12.93 -15.31 -8.01
CA GLU A 175 12.73 -15.82 -9.38
C GLU A 175 11.29 -15.58 -9.82
N HIS A 176 10.32 -15.81 -8.93
CA HIS A 176 8.91 -15.56 -9.20
C HIS A 176 8.62 -14.07 -9.36
N ALA A 177 9.23 -13.20 -8.55
CA ALA A 177 9.12 -11.75 -8.72
C ALA A 177 9.67 -11.27 -10.06
N LEU A 178 10.81 -11.80 -10.51
CA LEU A 178 11.40 -11.52 -11.84
C LEU A 178 10.50 -12.03 -12.97
N LEU A 179 9.90 -13.20 -12.81
CA LEU A 179 8.94 -13.74 -13.78
C LEU A 179 7.67 -12.87 -13.84
N THR A 180 7.19 -12.40 -12.69
CA THR A 180 6.05 -11.47 -12.59
C THR A 180 6.36 -10.16 -13.31
N ALA A 181 7.51 -9.56 -13.05
CA ALA A 181 7.95 -8.33 -13.72
C ALA A 181 8.05 -8.53 -15.23
N LYS A 182 8.65 -9.65 -15.68
CA LYS A 182 8.73 -10.01 -17.10
C LYS A 182 7.36 -10.16 -17.76
N GLN A 183 6.41 -10.80 -17.07
CA GLN A 183 5.04 -10.94 -17.58
C GLN A 183 4.33 -9.60 -17.72
N MET A 184 4.64 -8.64 -16.86
CA MET A 184 4.14 -7.27 -16.90
C MET A 184 4.93 -6.37 -17.88
N GLU A 185 5.92 -6.88 -18.58
CA GLU A 185 6.87 -6.10 -19.41
C GLU A 185 7.50 -4.93 -18.61
N TYR A 186 7.68 -5.13 -17.31
CA TYR A 186 8.23 -4.14 -16.40
C TYR A 186 9.71 -4.42 -16.10
N ALA A 187 10.56 -3.41 -16.33
CA ALA A 187 12.00 -3.49 -16.02
C ALA A 187 12.21 -3.32 -14.50
N TRP A 188 12.25 -4.42 -13.78
CA TRP A 188 12.57 -4.45 -12.36
C TRP A 188 14.03 -4.83 -12.14
N LEU A 189 14.77 -3.97 -11.45
CA LEU A 189 16.22 -4.09 -11.23
C LEU A 189 16.56 -4.63 -9.84
#